data_a04665f795520ce3a98c4dff774f7d94
#
_entry.id   a04665f795520ce3a98c4dff774f7d94
#
_cell.length_a   1.000
_cell.length_b   1.000
_cell.length_c   1.000
_cell.angle_alpha   90.00
_cell.angle_beta   90.00
_cell.angle_gamma   90.00
#
_symmetry.space_group_name_H-M   'P 1'
#
loop_
_entity.id
_entity.type
_entity.pdbx_description
1 polymer ?
#
loop_
_entity_poly.entity_id
_entity_poly.type
_entity_poly.pdbx_seq_one_letter_code
_entity_poly.pdbx_strand_id
1 'polypeptide(L)'
;MCHIVLRDHNVDKGHIELMDYIVHKENNVSNGDSVHKTYRIYNVYNDYKDYTKTIKTMFKMNRIILFTNIKGGVGKTSTCALFAQYLYESGYPVMALDADIQASLSRHRERELAANPDVAVSWDVSTIDTTDRQSLQSSIEEAKKFEGIVLIDMPGTLNASNLDLLYQAADLAVVPISYDFDTIDATGIFIKVIKRVKDIQLVFLPNRINSTENRADEMKQREETVKILGRIGKVTPRIKQSVVIKRYSTVSPLDKYQKAAVEHAYDAIVEQINV
;
A
#
# COMPACT_ATOMS: atom_id res chain seq x y z
N MET A 1 6.70 5.06 -26.07
CA MET A 1 8.15 4.75 -26.05
C MET A 1 8.73 5.48 -24.85
N CYS A 2 9.50 4.83 -24.01
CA CYS A 2 10.07 5.47 -22.82
C CYS A 2 11.48 5.93 -23.14
N HIS A 3 11.74 7.22 -23.09
CA HIS A 3 13.08 7.77 -23.29
C HIS A 3 13.68 8.16 -21.94
N ILE A 4 14.86 7.60 -21.65
CA ILE A 4 15.65 7.97 -20.47
C ILE A 4 16.68 8.99 -20.93
N VAL A 5 16.61 10.21 -20.40
CA VAL A 5 17.61 11.24 -20.63
C VAL A 5 18.50 11.33 -19.40
N LEU A 6 19.76 10.99 -19.55
CA LEU A 6 20.78 11.12 -18.51
C LEU A 6 21.37 12.54 -18.61
N ARG A 7 21.37 13.29 -17.52
CA ARG A 7 22.13 14.53 -17.40
C ARG A 7 23.23 14.34 -16.37
N ASP A 8 24.47 14.37 -16.84
CA ASP A 8 25.66 14.42 -15.99
C ASP A 8 25.84 15.85 -15.47
N HIS A 9 25.89 15.99 -14.16
CA HIS A 9 26.39 17.21 -13.51
C HIS A 9 27.75 16.90 -12.91
N ASN A 10 28.81 17.24 -13.65
CA ASN A 10 30.17 17.18 -13.13
C ASN A 10 30.37 18.17 -12.00
N VAL A 11 30.61 17.69 -10.79
CA VAL A 11 31.09 18.49 -9.66
C VAL A 11 32.50 18.03 -9.32
N ASP A 12 33.42 18.98 -9.42
CA ASP A 12 34.85 18.80 -9.26
C ASP A 12 35.24 18.14 -7.91
N LYS A 13 36.10 17.14 -8.03
CA LYS A 13 36.93 16.50 -7.02
C LYS A 13 36.37 16.28 -5.59
N GLY A 14 35.75 15.15 -5.40
CA GLY A 14 35.85 14.43 -4.11
C GLY A 14 34.57 14.19 -3.35
N HIS A 15 33.37 14.54 -3.83
CA HIS A 15 32.13 14.29 -3.10
C HIS A 15 30.95 14.05 -4.05
N ILE A 16 30.33 12.91 -3.92
CA ILE A 16 28.93 12.57 -4.23
C ILE A 16 28.43 13.03 -5.61
N GLU A 17 28.50 12.14 -6.60
CA GLU A 17 27.78 12.31 -7.86
C GLU A 17 26.28 12.14 -7.61
N LEU A 18 25.53 13.24 -7.75
CA LEU A 18 24.08 13.26 -7.83
C LEU A 18 23.68 13.04 -9.30
N MET A 19 23.12 11.89 -9.63
CA MET A 19 22.52 11.68 -10.94
C MET A 19 21.00 11.87 -10.85
N ASP A 20 20.48 12.84 -11.60
CA ASP A 20 19.05 13.00 -11.82
C ASP A 20 18.61 12.13 -13.01
N TYR A 21 17.72 11.17 -12.75
CA TYR A 21 17.09 10.40 -13.83
C TYR A 21 15.72 11.00 -14.15
N ILE A 22 15.55 11.42 -15.39
CA ILE A 22 14.27 11.89 -15.90
C ILE A 22 13.69 10.79 -16.80
N VAL A 23 12.60 10.18 -16.36
CA VAL A 23 11.86 9.20 -17.16
C VAL A 23 10.71 9.92 -17.86
N HIS A 24 10.78 10.02 -19.16
CA HIS A 24 9.69 10.57 -19.97
C HIS A 24 8.84 9.42 -20.51
N LYS A 25 7.56 9.37 -20.15
CA LYS A 25 6.58 8.48 -20.76
C LYS A 25 5.70 9.29 -21.69
N GLU A 26 5.88 9.11 -22.99
CA GLU A 26 4.93 9.64 -23.98
C GLU A 26 3.71 8.73 -24.04
N ASN A 27 2.57 9.22 -23.59
CA ASN A 27 1.29 8.62 -23.91
C ASN A 27 0.82 9.28 -25.23
N ASN A 28 0.63 8.49 -26.27
CA ASN A 28 -0.05 8.95 -27.47
C ASN A 28 -1.50 9.27 -27.14
N VAL A 29 -1.75 10.53 -26.85
CA VAL A 29 -3.11 11.10 -26.81
C VAL A 29 -3.26 11.87 -28.09
N SER A 30 -4.32 11.57 -28.83
CA SER A 30 -4.62 12.10 -30.16
C SER A 30 -5.00 13.60 -30.20
N ASN A 31 -4.65 14.39 -29.22
CA ASN A 31 -4.81 15.84 -29.19
C ASN A 31 -3.62 16.47 -28.44
N GLY A 32 -2.56 16.70 -29.13
CA GLY A 32 -1.59 17.83 -29.01
C GLY A 32 -0.87 18.12 -27.69
N ASP A 33 -1.29 17.60 -26.55
CA ASP A 33 -0.68 17.91 -25.25
C ASP A 33 0.06 16.69 -24.68
N SER A 34 1.39 16.74 -24.75
CA SER A 34 2.24 15.73 -24.09
C SER A 34 2.35 16.02 -22.60
N VAL A 35 1.79 15.14 -21.77
CA VAL A 35 1.98 15.21 -20.31
C VAL A 35 3.32 14.57 -19.97
N HIS A 36 4.30 15.38 -19.57
CA HIS A 36 5.60 14.91 -19.08
C HIS A 36 5.53 14.65 -17.59
N LYS A 37 5.64 13.40 -17.14
CA LYS A 37 5.84 13.05 -15.72
C LYS A 37 7.33 12.93 -15.45
N THR A 38 7.86 13.78 -14.58
CA THR A 38 9.26 13.76 -14.14
C THR A 38 9.35 13.06 -12.77
N TYR A 39 10.14 11.99 -12.69
CA TYR A 39 10.45 11.31 -11.43
C TYR A 39 11.89 11.62 -11.03
N ARG A 40 12.11 12.13 -9.82
CA ARG A 40 13.45 12.30 -9.25
C ARG A 40 13.74 11.14 -8.30
N ILE A 41 14.77 10.37 -8.61
CA ILE A 41 15.26 9.30 -7.74
C ILE A 41 16.61 9.75 -7.20
N TYR A 42 16.71 9.92 -5.88
CA TYR A 42 17.96 10.25 -5.21
C TYR A 42 18.53 8.99 -4.58
N ASN A 43 19.65 8.48 -5.11
CA ASN A 43 20.46 7.48 -4.44
C ASN A 43 21.94 7.66 -4.77
N VAL A 44 22.76 7.48 -3.77
CA VAL A 44 24.22 7.53 -3.87
C VAL A 44 24.73 6.10 -3.94
N TYR A 45 25.14 5.63 -5.14
CA TYR A 45 25.79 4.34 -5.30
C TYR A 45 26.94 4.40 -6.30
N ASN A 46 28.07 3.81 -5.94
CA ASN A 46 29.31 3.79 -6.70
C ASN A 46 29.40 2.72 -7.81
N ASP A 47 28.30 2.01 -8.15
CA ASP A 47 28.37 0.94 -9.16
C ASP A 47 27.20 0.98 -10.15
N TYR A 48 27.51 1.47 -11.34
CA TYR A 48 26.58 1.74 -12.44
C TYR A 48 25.81 0.49 -12.94
N LYS A 49 26.40 -0.69 -12.81
CA LYS A 49 25.80 -1.96 -13.27
C LYS A 49 24.71 -2.47 -12.35
N ASP A 50 24.87 -2.27 -11.03
CA ASP A 50 23.87 -2.66 -10.07
C ASP A 50 22.66 -1.72 -10.07
N TYR A 51 22.87 -0.45 -10.39
CA TYR A 51 21.83 0.57 -10.46
C TYR A 51 20.83 0.30 -11.60
N THR A 52 21.31 0.01 -12.80
CA THR A 52 20.43 -0.32 -13.94
C THR A 52 19.67 -1.62 -13.74
N LYS A 53 20.24 -2.57 -13.01
CA LYS A 53 19.58 -3.83 -12.64
C LYS A 53 18.49 -3.58 -11.59
N THR A 54 18.76 -2.75 -10.60
CA THR A 54 17.79 -2.35 -9.55
C THR A 54 16.60 -1.59 -10.13
N ILE A 55 16.83 -0.60 -11.02
CA ILE A 55 15.75 0.11 -11.71
C ILE A 55 14.94 -0.86 -12.60
N LYS A 56 15.59 -1.71 -13.40
CA LYS A 56 14.89 -2.70 -14.24
C LYS A 56 14.07 -3.69 -13.42
N THR A 57 14.54 -4.05 -12.21
CA THR A 57 13.82 -4.93 -11.30
C THR A 57 12.63 -4.22 -10.67
N MET A 58 12.76 -2.95 -10.31
CA MET A 58 11.64 -2.13 -9.81
C MET A 58 10.52 -1.96 -10.85
N PHE A 59 10.85 -1.78 -12.13
CA PHE A 59 9.86 -1.62 -13.21
C PHE A 59 9.22 -2.94 -13.68
N LYS A 60 9.70 -4.11 -13.24
CA LYS A 60 9.08 -5.41 -13.55
C LYS A 60 8.34 -6.02 -12.36
N MET A 61 8.27 -5.32 -11.23
CA MET A 61 7.61 -5.84 -10.05
C MET A 61 6.09 -5.72 -10.22
N ASN A 62 5.40 -6.86 -10.18
CA ASN A 62 3.97 -6.91 -9.91
C ASN A 62 3.79 -7.53 -8.53
N ARG A 63 3.09 -6.85 -7.64
CA ARG A 63 2.71 -7.34 -6.32
C ARG A 63 1.27 -6.98 -6.01
N ILE A 64 0.49 -7.95 -5.62
CA ILE A 64 -0.90 -7.77 -5.18
C ILE A 64 -0.94 -7.89 -3.66
N ILE A 65 -1.34 -6.81 -2.99
CA ILE A 65 -1.34 -6.68 -1.54
C ILE A 65 -2.76 -6.40 -1.06
N LEU A 66 -3.26 -7.24 -0.15
CA LEU A 66 -4.57 -7.04 0.45
C LEU A 66 -4.46 -6.23 1.74
N PHE A 67 -5.37 -5.30 1.96
CA PHE A 67 -5.66 -4.71 3.26
C PHE A 67 -6.94 -5.36 3.79
N THR A 68 -6.80 -6.29 4.74
CA THR A 68 -7.88 -7.20 5.10
C THR A 68 -7.95 -7.47 6.60
N ASN A 69 -9.14 -7.54 7.14
CA ASN A 69 -9.52 -8.10 8.44
C ASN A 69 -11.05 -8.16 8.47
N ILE A 70 -11.60 -9.16 9.16
CA ILE A 70 -13.07 -9.30 9.32
C ILE A 70 -13.65 -8.33 10.35
N LYS A 71 -12.82 -7.72 11.19
CA LYS A 71 -13.27 -6.70 12.14
C LYS A 71 -13.50 -5.37 11.44
N GLY A 72 -14.70 -4.83 11.59
CA GLY A 72 -15.02 -3.47 11.14
C GLY A 72 -14.27 -2.41 11.95
N GLY A 73 -13.94 -1.29 11.31
CA GLY A 73 -13.37 -0.13 11.99
C GLY A 73 -11.89 -0.19 12.38
N VAL A 74 -11.16 -1.27 12.07
CA VAL A 74 -9.72 -1.39 12.37
C VAL A 74 -8.83 -0.49 11.48
N GLY A 75 -9.41 0.13 10.45
CA GLY A 75 -8.73 1.10 9.59
C GLY A 75 -8.16 0.52 8.30
N LYS A 76 -8.75 -0.55 7.73
CA LYS A 76 -8.34 -1.11 6.43
C LYS A 76 -8.23 -0.04 5.37
N THR A 77 -9.32 0.63 5.04
CA THR A 77 -9.40 1.66 4.01
C THR A 77 -8.42 2.82 4.25
N SER A 78 -8.40 3.37 5.46
CA SER A 78 -7.51 4.50 5.76
C SER A 78 -6.04 4.15 5.69
N THR A 79 -5.65 2.95 6.17
CA THR A 79 -4.25 2.50 6.09
C THR A 79 -3.87 2.08 4.67
N CYS A 80 -4.81 1.53 3.88
CA CYS A 80 -4.63 1.25 2.46
C CYS A 80 -4.35 2.54 1.67
N ALA A 81 -5.19 3.58 1.83
CA ALA A 81 -5.01 4.86 1.15
C ALA A 81 -3.71 5.57 1.53
N LEU A 82 -3.38 5.63 2.83
CA LEU A 82 -2.12 6.21 3.30
C LEU A 82 -0.91 5.43 2.79
N PHE A 83 -0.99 4.10 2.72
CA PHE A 83 0.09 3.27 2.19
C PHE A 83 0.25 3.44 0.67
N ALA A 84 -0.86 3.60 -0.08
CA ALA A 84 -0.80 3.92 -1.50
C ALA A 84 -0.04 5.22 -1.75
N GLN A 85 -0.38 6.27 -0.99
CA GLN A 85 0.30 7.55 -1.08
C GLN A 85 1.79 7.44 -0.66
N TYR A 86 2.09 6.69 0.40
CA TYR A 86 3.44 6.44 0.87
C TYR A 86 4.31 5.75 -0.19
N LEU A 87 3.78 4.70 -0.82
CA LEU A 87 4.44 3.98 -1.90
C LEU A 87 4.68 4.88 -3.11
N TYR A 88 3.67 5.67 -3.51
CA TYR A 88 3.80 6.60 -4.62
C TYR A 88 4.91 7.64 -4.36
N GLU A 89 4.95 8.23 -3.17
CA GLU A 89 6.02 9.17 -2.77
C GLU A 89 7.41 8.51 -2.68
N SER A 90 7.44 7.20 -2.44
CA SER A 90 8.66 6.38 -2.46
C SER A 90 9.06 5.93 -3.88
N GLY A 91 8.34 6.36 -4.93
CA GLY A 91 8.67 6.10 -6.33
C GLY A 91 8.09 4.80 -6.91
N TYR A 92 7.23 4.08 -6.19
CA TYR A 92 6.57 2.89 -6.72
C TYR A 92 5.35 3.27 -7.56
N PRO A 93 5.15 2.65 -8.75
CA PRO A 93 3.86 2.69 -9.43
C PRO A 93 2.81 1.98 -8.57
N VAL A 94 1.67 2.64 -8.33
CA VAL A 94 0.62 2.13 -7.44
C VAL A 94 -0.74 2.27 -8.09
N MET A 95 -1.59 1.27 -7.93
CA MET A 95 -3.04 1.36 -8.11
C MET A 95 -3.75 0.73 -6.91
N ALA A 96 -4.95 1.19 -6.60
CA ALA A 96 -5.78 0.61 -5.57
C ALA A 96 -7.11 0.13 -6.13
N LEU A 97 -7.54 -1.05 -5.68
CA LEU A 97 -8.82 -1.64 -6.01
C LEU A 97 -9.69 -1.69 -4.74
N ASP A 98 -10.89 -1.14 -4.82
CA ASP A 98 -11.87 -1.16 -3.74
C ASP A 98 -12.80 -2.35 -3.94
N ALA A 99 -12.66 -3.37 -3.10
CA ALA A 99 -13.44 -4.61 -3.15
C ALA A 99 -14.59 -4.62 -2.13
N ASP A 100 -14.76 -3.54 -1.35
CA ASP A 100 -15.89 -3.42 -0.42
C ASP A 100 -17.12 -2.89 -1.16
N ILE A 101 -18.27 -3.54 -1.00
CA ILE A 101 -19.54 -3.08 -1.59
C ILE A 101 -19.92 -1.65 -1.14
N GLN A 102 -19.42 -1.22 0.02
CA GLN A 102 -19.59 0.15 0.49
C GLN A 102 -18.73 1.16 -0.31
N ALA A 103 -17.76 0.68 -1.07
CA ALA A 103 -16.87 1.47 -1.92
C ALA A 103 -16.31 2.72 -1.19
N SER A 104 -15.87 2.54 0.04
CA SER A 104 -15.47 3.65 0.90
C SER A 104 -14.26 4.40 0.38
N LEU A 105 -13.28 3.68 -0.19
CA LEU A 105 -12.07 4.25 -0.79
C LEU A 105 -12.42 5.03 -2.07
N SER A 106 -13.18 4.41 -2.96
CA SER A 106 -13.59 5.02 -4.24
C SER A 106 -14.47 6.24 -4.04
N ARG A 107 -15.46 6.17 -3.14
CA ARG A 107 -16.31 7.32 -2.80
C ARG A 107 -15.53 8.46 -2.14
N HIS A 108 -14.48 8.15 -1.40
CA HIS A 108 -13.61 9.17 -0.83
C HIS A 108 -12.86 9.91 -1.95
N ARG A 109 -12.27 9.18 -2.91
CA ARG A 109 -11.64 9.73 -4.10
C ARG A 109 -12.60 10.61 -4.92
N GLU A 110 -13.80 10.13 -5.19
CA GLU A 110 -14.82 10.88 -5.94
C GLU A 110 -15.16 12.21 -5.27
N ARG A 111 -15.35 12.21 -3.94
CA ARG A 111 -15.63 13.44 -3.19
C ARG A 111 -14.47 14.43 -3.24
N GLU A 112 -13.23 13.98 -3.16
CA GLU A 112 -12.06 14.84 -3.24
C GLU A 112 -11.90 15.44 -4.64
N LEU A 113 -12.13 14.66 -5.69
CA LEU A 113 -12.13 15.14 -7.07
C LEU A 113 -13.27 16.11 -7.36
N ALA A 114 -14.46 15.86 -6.82
CA ALA A 114 -15.59 16.79 -6.95
C ALA A 114 -15.33 18.13 -6.24
N ALA A 115 -14.61 18.10 -5.11
CA ALA A 115 -14.24 19.31 -4.38
C ALA A 115 -13.07 20.08 -5.04
N ASN A 116 -12.21 19.40 -5.78
CA ASN A 116 -11.04 19.98 -6.48
C ASN A 116 -10.82 19.26 -7.82
N PRO A 117 -11.58 19.62 -8.88
CA PRO A 117 -11.51 18.93 -10.18
C PRO A 117 -10.15 18.98 -10.87
N ASP A 118 -9.37 20.02 -10.60
CA ASP A 118 -8.07 20.25 -11.25
C ASP A 118 -6.89 19.58 -10.50
N VAL A 119 -7.16 18.85 -9.41
CA VAL A 119 -6.11 18.20 -8.64
C VAL A 119 -5.44 17.08 -9.43
N ALA A 120 -4.12 17.07 -9.46
CA ALA A 120 -3.36 16.00 -10.08
C ALA A 120 -3.47 14.71 -9.24
N VAL A 121 -3.93 13.64 -9.88
CA VAL A 121 -4.05 12.32 -9.24
C VAL A 121 -2.72 11.59 -9.31
N SER A 122 -2.23 11.16 -8.16
CA SER A 122 -0.93 10.49 -8.01
C SER A 122 -0.97 9.00 -8.33
N TRP A 123 -2.08 8.33 -8.00
CA TRP A 123 -2.31 6.89 -8.20
C TRP A 123 -3.80 6.62 -8.43
N ASP A 124 -4.12 5.54 -9.12
CA ASP A 124 -5.49 5.24 -9.53
C ASP A 124 -6.27 4.47 -8.45
N VAL A 125 -7.58 4.73 -8.39
CA VAL A 125 -8.55 3.98 -7.58
C VAL A 125 -9.67 3.50 -8.49
N SER A 126 -9.99 2.20 -8.40
CA SER A 126 -11.11 1.59 -9.12
C SER A 126 -11.88 0.65 -8.20
N THR A 127 -13.18 0.56 -8.38
CA THR A 127 -14.01 -0.47 -7.72
C THR A 127 -13.93 -1.77 -8.48
N ILE A 128 -14.00 -2.91 -7.75
CA ILE A 128 -14.15 -4.23 -8.35
C ILE A 128 -15.40 -4.92 -7.80
N ASP A 129 -16.16 -5.55 -8.69
CA ASP A 129 -17.37 -6.28 -8.31
C ASP A 129 -17.00 -7.69 -7.85
N THR A 130 -17.14 -7.95 -6.56
CA THR A 130 -16.90 -9.27 -5.96
C THR A 130 -18.10 -10.21 -6.14
N THR A 131 -19.27 -9.73 -6.56
CA THR A 131 -20.48 -10.55 -6.72
C THR A 131 -20.48 -11.35 -8.01
N ASP A 132 -19.90 -10.80 -9.07
CA ASP A 132 -19.69 -11.49 -10.35
C ASP A 132 -18.29 -12.11 -10.43
N ARG A 133 -18.27 -13.46 -10.39
CA ARG A 133 -17.00 -14.22 -10.42
C ARG A 133 -16.18 -14.00 -11.68
N GLN A 134 -16.85 -13.88 -12.85
CA GLN A 134 -16.16 -13.73 -14.13
C GLN A 134 -15.55 -12.31 -14.25
N SER A 135 -16.32 -11.29 -13.89
CA SER A 135 -15.84 -9.90 -13.84
C SER A 135 -14.65 -9.78 -12.87
N LEU A 136 -14.76 -10.38 -11.69
CA LEU A 136 -13.68 -10.38 -10.71
C LEU A 136 -12.41 -11.06 -11.23
N GLN A 137 -12.53 -12.20 -11.91
CA GLN A 137 -11.39 -12.87 -12.54
C GLN A 137 -10.71 -11.98 -13.58
N SER A 138 -11.49 -11.30 -14.43
CA SER A 138 -10.95 -10.37 -15.41
C SER A 138 -10.18 -9.21 -14.74
N SER A 139 -10.74 -8.64 -13.68
CA SER A 139 -10.08 -7.57 -12.90
C SER A 139 -8.77 -8.05 -12.26
N ILE A 140 -8.73 -9.28 -11.75
CA ILE A 140 -7.52 -9.89 -11.20
C ILE A 140 -6.45 -10.09 -12.29
N GLU A 141 -6.83 -10.56 -13.49
CA GLU A 141 -5.89 -10.75 -14.59
C GLU A 141 -5.32 -9.42 -15.10
N GLU A 142 -6.09 -8.34 -15.05
CA GLU A 142 -5.59 -6.98 -15.33
C GLU A 142 -4.65 -6.49 -14.22
N ALA A 143 -5.01 -6.72 -12.97
CA ALA A 143 -4.15 -6.40 -11.82
C ALA A 143 -2.79 -7.09 -11.92
N LYS A 144 -2.74 -8.33 -12.35
CA LYS A 144 -1.49 -9.09 -12.58
C LYS A 144 -0.61 -8.53 -13.71
N LYS A 145 -1.18 -7.77 -14.64
CA LYS A 145 -0.43 -7.12 -15.73
C LYS A 145 0.11 -5.75 -15.34
N PHE A 146 -0.33 -5.20 -14.22
CA PHE A 146 0.13 -3.89 -13.77
C PHE A 146 1.60 -3.96 -13.35
N GLU A 147 2.45 -3.13 -13.94
CA GLU A 147 3.86 -3.04 -13.56
C GLU A 147 4.03 -2.13 -12.35
N GLY A 148 3.83 -2.67 -11.16
CA GLY A 148 3.85 -1.93 -9.90
C GLY A 148 3.18 -2.69 -8.76
N ILE A 149 2.69 -1.96 -7.78
CA ILE A 149 2.02 -2.50 -6.59
C ILE A 149 0.52 -2.24 -6.70
N VAL A 150 -0.25 -3.33 -6.66
CA VAL A 150 -1.72 -3.29 -6.61
C VAL A 150 -2.15 -3.48 -5.17
N LEU A 151 -2.82 -2.50 -4.61
CA LEU A 151 -3.43 -2.59 -3.28
C LEU A 151 -4.91 -2.93 -3.42
N ILE A 152 -5.41 -3.84 -2.58
CA ILE A 152 -6.84 -4.18 -2.58
C ILE A 152 -7.40 -3.90 -1.19
N ASP A 153 -8.31 -2.93 -1.11
CA ASP A 153 -9.09 -2.65 0.12
C ASP A 153 -10.22 -3.66 0.22
N MET A 154 -10.13 -4.57 1.20
CA MET A 154 -11.02 -5.71 1.34
C MET A 154 -12.23 -5.39 2.23
N PRO A 155 -13.40 -6.02 1.99
CA PRO A 155 -14.56 -5.86 2.87
C PRO A 155 -14.28 -6.34 4.30
N GLY A 156 -15.03 -5.81 5.24
CA GLY A 156 -14.97 -6.18 6.66
C GLY A 156 -15.74 -7.46 6.99
N THR A 157 -15.87 -8.39 6.07
CA THR A 157 -16.61 -9.64 6.23
C THR A 157 -15.97 -10.77 5.43
N LEU A 158 -16.17 -12.01 5.88
CA LEU A 158 -15.82 -13.21 5.11
C LEU A 158 -16.99 -13.73 4.26
N ASN A 159 -18.18 -13.15 4.43
CA ASN A 159 -19.40 -13.64 3.78
C ASN A 159 -19.62 -13.01 2.40
N ALA A 160 -18.76 -12.09 1.95
CA ALA A 160 -18.84 -11.58 0.58
C ALA A 160 -18.44 -12.68 -0.42
N SER A 161 -19.10 -12.68 -1.57
CA SER A 161 -18.90 -13.67 -2.60
C SER A 161 -17.50 -13.58 -3.21
N ASN A 162 -16.96 -14.72 -3.62
CA ASN A 162 -15.73 -14.84 -4.43
C ASN A 162 -14.46 -14.22 -3.84
N LEU A 163 -14.41 -13.90 -2.54
CA LEU A 163 -13.21 -13.36 -1.90
C LEU A 163 -12.02 -14.34 -1.95
N ASP A 164 -12.31 -15.64 -2.10
CA ASP A 164 -11.31 -16.69 -2.30
C ASP A 164 -10.39 -16.38 -3.48
N LEU A 165 -10.91 -15.82 -4.57
CA LEU A 165 -10.13 -15.43 -5.74
C LEU A 165 -9.10 -14.34 -5.42
N LEU A 166 -9.50 -13.34 -4.63
CA LEU A 166 -8.60 -12.25 -4.21
C LEU A 166 -7.50 -12.77 -3.30
N TYR A 167 -7.85 -13.65 -2.33
CA TYR A 167 -6.86 -14.28 -1.48
C TYR A 167 -5.89 -15.18 -2.26
N GLN A 168 -6.38 -15.90 -3.28
CA GLN A 168 -5.54 -16.74 -4.13
C GLN A 168 -4.59 -15.92 -5.00
N ALA A 169 -5.02 -14.74 -5.47
CA ALA A 169 -4.22 -13.87 -6.33
C ALA A 169 -3.15 -13.09 -5.56
N ALA A 170 -3.34 -12.86 -4.27
CA ALA A 170 -2.48 -11.97 -3.49
C ALA A 170 -1.13 -12.57 -3.13
N ASP A 171 -0.10 -11.72 -3.08
CA ASP A 171 1.25 -12.05 -2.62
C ASP A 171 1.40 -11.83 -1.11
N LEU A 172 0.74 -10.79 -0.58
CA LEU A 172 0.83 -10.35 0.79
C LEU A 172 -0.52 -9.90 1.31
N ALA A 173 -0.82 -10.17 2.58
CA ALA A 173 -1.97 -9.60 3.26
C ALA A 173 -1.52 -8.75 4.46
N VAL A 174 -1.79 -7.46 4.39
CA VAL A 174 -1.67 -6.52 5.51
C VAL A 174 -2.95 -6.60 6.33
N VAL A 175 -2.80 -6.91 7.61
CA VAL A 175 -3.91 -7.13 8.55
C VAL A 175 -3.86 -6.04 9.62
N PRO A 176 -4.59 -4.92 9.46
CA PRO A 176 -4.71 -3.90 10.50
C PRO A 176 -5.40 -4.51 11.73
N ILE A 177 -4.81 -4.31 12.90
CA ILE A 177 -5.30 -4.82 14.19
C ILE A 177 -5.27 -3.73 15.25
N SER A 178 -6.15 -3.83 16.24
CA SER A 178 -6.01 -3.18 17.55
C SER A 178 -5.85 -4.26 18.62
N TYR A 179 -5.42 -3.88 19.82
CA TYR A 179 -5.13 -4.85 20.88
C TYR A 179 -6.36 -5.16 21.78
N ASP A 180 -7.55 -4.73 21.36
CA ASP A 180 -8.78 -5.14 22.04
C ASP A 180 -9.12 -6.61 21.75
N PHE A 181 -9.75 -7.26 22.72
CA PHE A 181 -10.08 -8.70 22.63
C PHE A 181 -10.89 -9.05 21.40
N ASP A 182 -11.91 -8.25 21.07
CA ASP A 182 -12.78 -8.51 19.92
C ASP A 182 -11.99 -8.52 18.61
N THR A 183 -11.04 -7.60 18.45
CA THR A 183 -10.20 -7.53 17.26
C THR A 183 -9.23 -8.70 17.19
N ILE A 184 -8.67 -9.11 18.32
CA ILE A 184 -7.75 -10.26 18.40
C ILE A 184 -8.49 -11.56 18.06
N ASP A 185 -9.68 -11.76 18.64
CA ASP A 185 -10.50 -12.94 18.38
C ASP A 185 -10.93 -13.01 16.91
N ALA A 186 -11.43 -11.90 16.37
CA ALA A 186 -11.78 -11.79 14.95
C ALA A 186 -10.57 -12.08 14.04
N THR A 187 -9.40 -11.54 14.39
CA THR A 187 -8.16 -11.80 13.65
C THR A 187 -7.76 -13.27 13.72
N GLY A 188 -7.93 -13.93 14.87
CA GLY A 188 -7.70 -15.37 15.04
C GLY A 188 -8.59 -16.23 14.14
N ILE A 189 -9.88 -15.88 14.03
CA ILE A 189 -10.82 -16.52 13.10
C ILE A 189 -10.40 -16.29 11.66
N PHE A 190 -10.09 -15.03 11.31
CA PHE A 190 -9.60 -14.66 9.98
C PHE A 190 -8.39 -15.48 9.54
N ILE A 191 -7.37 -15.58 10.39
CA ILE A 191 -6.15 -16.37 10.08
C ILE A 191 -6.46 -17.82 9.79
N LYS A 192 -7.36 -18.44 10.57
CA LYS A 192 -7.78 -19.83 10.36
C LYS A 192 -8.47 -20.03 9.01
N VAL A 193 -9.28 -19.07 8.58
CA VAL A 193 -10.01 -19.14 7.32
C VAL A 193 -9.06 -18.94 6.14
N ILE A 194 -8.26 -17.86 6.17
CA ILE A 194 -7.39 -17.53 5.04
C ILE A 194 -6.32 -18.62 4.79
N LYS A 195 -5.76 -19.20 5.83
CA LYS A 195 -4.78 -20.30 5.69
C LYS A 195 -5.35 -21.57 5.07
N ARG A 196 -6.67 -21.73 5.02
CA ARG A 196 -7.32 -22.80 4.27
C ARG A 196 -7.44 -22.51 2.79
N VAL A 197 -7.45 -21.23 2.42
CA VAL A 197 -7.54 -20.78 1.00
C VAL A 197 -6.16 -20.75 0.38
N LYS A 198 -5.20 -20.13 1.04
CA LYS A 198 -3.80 -20.01 0.60
C LYS A 198 -2.89 -19.75 1.80
N ASP A 199 -1.69 -20.31 1.79
CA ASP A 199 -0.63 -19.91 2.73
C ASP A 199 0.01 -18.60 2.25
N ILE A 200 -0.74 -17.51 2.44
CA ILE A 200 -0.32 -16.16 2.09
C ILE A 200 0.57 -15.57 3.20
N GLN A 201 1.55 -14.79 2.82
CA GLN A 201 2.37 -14.03 3.76
C GLN A 201 1.51 -12.99 4.49
N LEU A 202 1.55 -13.00 5.83
CA LEU A 202 0.77 -12.10 6.67
C LEU A 202 1.66 -11.04 7.30
N VAL A 203 1.21 -9.78 7.25
CA VAL A 203 1.81 -8.65 7.95
C VAL A 203 0.76 -8.03 8.85
N PHE A 204 0.95 -8.15 10.15
CA PHE A 204 0.05 -7.53 11.13
C PHE A 204 0.45 -6.08 11.36
N LEU A 205 -0.49 -5.17 11.14
CA LEU A 205 -0.30 -3.73 11.30
C LEU A 205 -1.06 -3.25 12.56
N PRO A 206 -0.41 -3.15 13.73
CA PRO A 206 -1.05 -2.57 14.91
C PRO A 206 -1.42 -1.11 14.64
N ASN A 207 -2.73 -0.83 14.59
CA ASN A 207 -3.30 0.45 14.21
C ASN A 207 -4.30 0.93 15.27
N ARG A 208 -4.50 2.24 15.36
CA ARG A 208 -5.40 2.90 16.33
C ARG A 208 -5.02 2.60 17.78
N ILE A 209 -3.72 2.45 18.05
CA ILE A 209 -3.24 2.16 19.39
C ILE A 209 -3.30 3.41 20.24
N ASN A 210 -4.08 3.35 21.29
CA ASN A 210 -4.21 4.44 22.25
C ASN A 210 -2.91 4.55 23.08
N SER A 211 -2.33 5.75 23.12
CA SER A 211 -1.08 6.00 23.84
C SER A 211 -1.28 6.15 25.37
N THR A 212 -2.53 6.32 25.82
CA THR A 212 -2.86 6.48 27.25
C THR A 212 -3.15 5.14 27.95
N GLU A 213 -3.33 4.06 27.21
CA GLU A 213 -3.48 2.71 27.73
C GLU A 213 -2.11 2.16 28.13
N ASN A 214 -1.67 2.42 29.37
CA ASN A 214 -0.36 2.01 29.89
C ASN A 214 -0.46 1.20 31.18
N ARG A 215 -1.60 0.54 31.44
CA ARG A 215 -1.72 -0.37 32.57
C ARG A 215 -0.81 -1.58 32.35
N ALA A 216 -0.27 -2.13 33.42
CA ALA A 216 0.69 -3.23 33.33
C ALA A 216 0.09 -4.49 32.69
N ASP A 217 -1.20 -4.75 32.96
CA ASP A 217 -1.97 -5.85 32.37
C ASP A 217 -2.18 -5.67 30.85
N GLU A 218 -2.52 -4.44 30.41
CA GLU A 218 -2.66 -4.10 29.00
C GLU A 218 -1.34 -4.21 28.24
N MET A 219 -0.25 -3.76 28.85
CA MET A 219 1.09 -3.90 28.26
C MET A 219 1.48 -5.36 28.10
N LYS A 220 1.25 -6.19 29.11
CA LYS A 220 1.51 -7.63 29.07
C LYS A 220 0.69 -8.31 27.96
N GLN A 221 -0.60 -8.00 27.88
CA GLN A 221 -1.47 -8.53 26.82
C GLN A 221 -0.96 -8.15 25.41
N ARG A 222 -0.52 -6.90 25.22
CA ARG A 222 0.08 -6.47 23.95
C ARG A 222 1.33 -7.26 23.59
N GLU A 223 2.23 -7.43 24.52
CA GLU A 223 3.47 -8.19 24.33
C GLU A 223 3.16 -9.65 23.98
N GLU A 224 2.21 -10.28 24.68
CA GLU A 224 1.77 -11.63 24.39
C GLU A 224 1.14 -11.74 22.99
N THR A 225 0.27 -10.78 22.62
CA THR A 225 -0.34 -10.71 21.28
C THR A 225 0.71 -10.57 20.19
N VAL A 226 1.66 -9.64 20.33
CA VAL A 226 2.76 -9.45 19.38
C VAL A 226 3.59 -10.72 19.24
N LYS A 227 3.89 -11.40 20.37
CA LYS A 227 4.64 -12.65 20.38
C LYS A 227 3.90 -13.79 19.66
N ILE A 228 2.58 -13.90 19.84
CA ILE A 228 1.75 -14.91 19.18
C ILE A 228 1.69 -14.62 17.68
N LEU A 229 1.35 -13.40 17.29
CA LEU A 229 1.24 -13.00 15.89
C LEU A 229 2.58 -13.08 15.16
N GLY A 230 3.68 -12.75 15.85
CA GLY A 230 5.04 -12.84 15.30
C GLY A 230 5.51 -14.26 14.95
N ARG A 231 4.80 -15.31 15.43
CA ARG A 231 5.03 -16.71 15.01
C ARG A 231 4.27 -17.06 13.72
N ILE A 232 3.32 -16.22 13.33
CA ILE A 232 2.41 -16.47 12.19
C ILE A 232 2.79 -15.60 11.00
N GLY A 233 3.29 -14.39 11.25
CA GLY A 233 3.68 -13.42 10.24
C GLY A 233 4.48 -12.26 10.84
N LYS A 234 4.84 -11.29 10.03
CA LYS A 234 5.54 -10.09 10.48
C LYS A 234 4.58 -9.20 11.28
N VAL A 235 5.02 -8.68 12.42
CA VAL A 235 4.31 -7.61 13.13
C VAL A 235 5.10 -6.32 12.93
N THR A 236 4.44 -5.28 12.42
CA THR A 236 5.08 -3.97 12.19
C THR A 236 5.15 -3.15 13.47
N PRO A 237 5.94 -2.07 13.49
CA PRO A 237 5.75 -0.99 14.44
C PRO A 237 4.30 -0.49 14.45
N ARG A 238 3.83 -0.02 15.60
CA ARG A 238 2.43 0.39 15.80
C ARG A 238 2.16 1.79 15.23
N ILE A 239 0.98 1.98 14.65
CA ILE A 239 0.43 3.30 14.33
C ILE A 239 -0.47 3.73 15.51
N LYS A 240 -0.14 4.88 16.09
CA LYS A 240 -0.93 5.44 17.21
C LYS A 240 -2.26 5.98 16.71
N GLN A 241 -3.29 5.91 17.56
CA GLN A 241 -4.55 6.57 17.27
C GLN A 241 -4.35 8.08 17.17
N SER A 242 -4.69 8.65 16.03
CA SER A 242 -4.48 10.07 15.76
C SER A 242 -5.53 10.62 14.81
N VAL A 243 -5.88 11.88 15.01
CA VAL A 243 -6.74 12.64 14.09
C VAL A 243 -6.06 12.78 12.72
N VAL A 244 -4.73 12.83 12.69
CA VAL A 244 -3.91 12.95 11.48
C VAL A 244 -4.15 11.77 10.53
N ILE A 245 -4.20 10.54 11.09
CA ILE A 245 -4.49 9.32 10.31
C ILE A 245 -5.93 9.31 9.78
N LYS A 246 -6.89 9.90 10.54
CA LYS A 246 -8.28 10.00 10.09
C LYS A 246 -8.48 10.97 8.93
N ARG A 247 -7.58 11.93 8.77
CA ARG A 247 -7.61 12.95 7.70
C ARG A 247 -6.81 12.52 6.47
N TYR A 248 -6.78 11.20 6.19
CA TYR A 248 -6.14 10.73 4.97
C TYR A 248 -6.81 11.34 3.74
N SER A 249 -6.00 11.57 2.72
CA SER A 249 -6.44 11.99 1.39
C SER A 249 -6.00 10.95 0.38
N THR A 250 -6.76 10.84 -0.70
CA THR A 250 -6.41 9.98 -1.83
C THR A 250 -5.76 10.77 -2.97
N VAL A 251 -5.77 12.10 -2.90
CA VAL A 251 -5.25 13.00 -3.95
C VAL A 251 -4.10 13.89 -3.46
N SER A 252 -3.99 14.10 -2.15
CA SER A 252 -2.95 14.96 -1.56
C SER A 252 -1.75 14.16 -1.05
N PRO A 253 -0.54 14.73 -1.09
CA PRO A 253 0.64 14.15 -0.46
C PRO A 253 0.44 13.96 1.05
N LEU A 254 1.21 13.03 1.62
CA LEU A 254 1.28 12.88 3.08
C LEU A 254 1.88 14.15 3.69
N ASP A 255 1.18 14.73 4.66
CA ASP A 255 1.79 15.78 5.45
C ASP A 255 2.90 15.24 6.39
N LYS A 256 3.72 16.13 6.94
CA LYS A 256 4.84 15.74 7.80
C LYS A 256 4.43 14.92 9.03
N TYR A 257 3.23 15.16 9.55
CA TYR A 257 2.72 14.45 10.73
C TYR A 257 2.17 13.07 10.36
N GLN A 258 1.51 12.96 9.20
CA GLN A 258 1.08 11.68 8.63
C GLN A 258 2.29 10.80 8.35
N LYS A 259 3.29 11.35 7.66
CA LYS A 259 4.52 10.64 7.33
C LYS A 259 5.21 10.11 8.59
N ALA A 260 5.47 10.98 9.58
CA ALA A 260 6.08 10.58 10.83
C ALA A 260 5.27 9.54 11.62
N ALA A 261 3.93 9.53 11.47
CA ALA A 261 3.07 8.56 12.16
C ALA A 261 3.10 7.16 11.54
N VAL A 262 3.34 7.05 10.22
CA VAL A 262 3.22 5.77 9.48
C VAL A 262 4.54 5.21 8.99
N GLU A 263 5.58 6.03 8.82
CA GLU A 263 6.85 5.70 8.15
C GLU A 263 7.44 4.36 8.64
N HIS A 264 7.70 4.22 9.93
CA HIS A 264 8.31 2.99 10.47
C HIS A 264 7.45 1.73 10.24
N ALA A 265 6.12 1.88 10.29
CA ALA A 265 5.22 0.75 10.04
C ALA A 265 5.19 0.38 8.56
N TYR A 266 5.21 1.38 7.69
CA TYR A 266 5.14 1.17 6.25
C TYR A 266 6.48 0.71 5.68
N ASP A 267 7.60 1.18 6.19
CA ASP A 267 8.93 0.63 5.85
C ASP A 267 8.99 -0.87 6.13
N ALA A 268 8.48 -1.30 7.29
CA ALA A 268 8.43 -2.71 7.64
C ALA A 268 7.51 -3.54 6.73
N ILE A 269 6.48 -2.93 6.10
CA ILE A 269 5.68 -3.59 5.06
C ILE A 269 6.46 -3.65 3.75
N VAL A 270 7.11 -2.54 3.34
CA VAL A 270 7.93 -2.48 2.12
C VAL A 270 9.05 -3.51 2.13
N GLU A 271 9.70 -3.72 3.28
CA GLU A 271 10.69 -4.79 3.45
C GLU A 271 10.13 -6.17 3.07
N GLN A 272 8.85 -6.45 3.37
CA GLN A 272 8.21 -7.73 3.06
C GLN A 272 7.77 -7.85 1.59
N ILE A 273 7.63 -6.73 0.88
CA ILE A 273 7.30 -6.71 -0.55
C ILE A 273 8.53 -7.05 -1.40
N ASN A 274 9.70 -6.67 -0.93
CA ASN A 274 10.97 -6.78 -1.66
C ASN A 274 11.72 -8.10 -1.41
N VAL A 275 11.13 -9.02 -0.65
CA VAL A 275 11.72 -10.35 -0.34
C VAL A 275 11.39 -11.40 -1.40
#